data_63ab04e6ac01533df581cd33fef06c4d
#
_entry.id   63ab04e6ac01533df581cd33fef06c4d
#
_cell.length_a   1.000
_cell.length_b   1.000
_cell.length_c   1.000
_cell.angle_alpha   90.00
_cell.angle_beta   90.00
_cell.angle_gamma   90.00
#
_symmetry.space_group_name_H-M   'P 1'
#
loop_
_entity.id
_entity.type
_entity.pdbx_description
1 polymer ?
#
loop_
_entity_poly.entity_id
_entity_poly.type
_entity_poly.pdbx_seq_one_letter_code
_entity_poly.pdbx_strand_id
1 'polypeptide(L)'
;MDAAVIVFPGSNCDRDMLSALRLAGHETTVIWHKETEIPRNIDLVAIPGGFSFGDYLRCGAIAAQSPIFNEINRHINRGGYALGICNGFQILTEAGILPGILQQNIGTKFISKVIDLRIKNNTSTFTYRYSTKNKISIPIAHH
;
A
#
# COMPACT_ATOMS: atom_id res chain seq x y z
N MET A 1 14.33 5.76 9.70
CA MET A 1 13.85 4.40 9.36
C MET A 1 14.19 4.12 7.91
N ASP A 2 14.58 2.89 7.60
CA ASP A 2 14.86 2.46 6.24
C ASP A 2 13.58 1.90 5.61
N ALA A 3 13.23 2.43 4.44
CA ALA A 3 11.99 2.07 3.75
C ALA A 3 12.27 1.43 2.38
N ALA A 4 11.60 0.33 2.07
CA ALA A 4 11.61 -0.28 0.75
C ALA A 4 10.30 0.01 0.02
N VAL A 5 10.40 0.55 -1.19
CA VAL A 5 9.25 0.73 -2.08
C VAL A 5 9.21 -0.44 -3.06
N ILE A 6 8.15 -1.23 -2.98
CA ILE A 6 7.96 -2.38 -3.88
C ILE A 6 7.29 -1.91 -5.17
N VAL A 7 7.92 -2.21 -6.30
CA VAL A 7 7.45 -1.78 -7.61
C VAL A 7 7.00 -2.97 -8.45
N PHE A 8 5.81 -2.84 -9.02
CA PHE A 8 5.21 -3.80 -9.94
C PHE A 8 5.08 -3.20 -11.34
N PRO A 9 4.96 -3.98 -12.40
CA PRO A 9 4.55 -3.47 -13.69
C PRO A 9 3.26 -2.66 -13.57
N GLY A 10 3.26 -1.40 -13.99
CA GLY A 10 2.10 -0.50 -13.89
C GLY A 10 1.97 0.25 -12.55
N SER A 11 2.89 0.10 -11.60
CA SER A 11 3.00 0.99 -10.44
C SER A 11 3.53 2.35 -10.91
N ASN A 12 2.67 3.31 -11.15
CA ASN A 12 3.05 4.62 -11.68
C ASN A 12 3.20 5.72 -10.63
N CYS A 13 2.88 5.45 -9.36
CA CYS A 13 3.07 6.35 -8.23
C CYS A 13 4.29 5.98 -7.34
N ASP A 14 5.22 5.19 -7.86
CA ASP A 14 6.44 4.77 -7.16
C ASP A 14 7.34 5.97 -6.82
N ARG A 15 7.50 6.92 -7.76
CA ARG A 15 8.29 8.15 -7.55
C ARG A 15 7.66 9.05 -6.51
N ASP A 16 6.34 9.18 -6.49
CA ASP A 16 5.60 9.96 -5.50
C ASP A 16 5.80 9.36 -4.10
N MET A 17 5.70 8.03 -3.99
CA MET A 17 5.96 7.32 -2.74
C MET A 17 7.38 7.53 -2.24
N LEU A 18 8.38 7.37 -3.11
CA LEU A 18 9.79 7.62 -2.78
C LEU A 18 10.00 9.06 -2.29
N SER A 19 9.42 10.04 -2.99
CA SER A 19 9.53 11.45 -2.63
C SER A 19 8.88 11.74 -1.29
N ALA A 20 7.69 11.19 -1.03
CA ALA A 20 6.99 11.37 0.23
C ALA A 20 7.76 10.78 1.42
N LEU A 21 8.32 9.58 1.25
CA LEU A 21 9.11 8.92 2.30
C LEU A 21 10.40 9.69 2.59
N ARG A 22 11.10 10.18 1.57
CA ARG A 22 12.30 11.01 1.74
C ARG A 22 12.00 12.33 2.43
N LEU A 23 10.91 13.00 2.06
CA LEU A 23 10.45 14.22 2.73
C LEU A 23 10.10 13.96 4.20
N ALA A 24 9.64 12.77 4.54
CA ALA A 24 9.41 12.34 5.92
C ALA A 24 10.70 11.92 6.67
N GLY A 25 11.87 12.03 6.03
CA GLY A 25 13.17 11.74 6.64
C GLY A 25 13.55 10.26 6.63
N HIS A 26 13.03 9.47 5.69
CA HIS A 26 13.37 8.07 5.54
C HIS A 26 14.39 7.84 4.43
N GLU A 27 15.34 6.92 4.67
CA GLU A 27 16.16 6.36 3.59
C GLU A 27 15.30 5.40 2.77
N THR A 28 15.44 5.43 1.44
CA THR A 28 14.56 4.67 0.56
C THR A 28 15.31 3.80 -0.42
N THR A 29 14.87 2.55 -0.56
CA THR A 29 15.35 1.58 -1.55
C THR A 29 14.18 1.12 -2.41
N VAL A 30 14.41 0.92 -3.70
CA VAL A 30 13.43 0.33 -4.63
C VAL A 30 13.68 -1.17 -4.72
N ILE A 31 12.61 -1.96 -4.59
CA ILE A 31 12.66 -3.42 -4.76
C ILE A 31 11.65 -3.81 -5.84
N TRP A 32 12.13 -4.55 -6.83
CA TRP A 32 11.29 -5.07 -7.90
C TRP A 32 10.50 -6.29 -7.44
N HIS A 33 9.25 -6.43 -7.87
CA HIS A 33 8.34 -7.48 -7.40
C HIS A 33 8.82 -8.92 -7.62
N LYS A 34 9.80 -9.14 -8.49
CA LYS A 34 10.41 -10.46 -8.75
C LYS A 34 11.53 -10.80 -7.79
N GLU A 35 12.02 -9.84 -7.02
CA GLU A 35 13.02 -10.11 -5.99
C GLU A 35 12.46 -11.07 -4.95
N THR A 36 13.35 -11.86 -4.36
CA THR A 36 13.00 -12.86 -3.36
C THR A 36 13.58 -12.53 -1.99
N GLU A 37 14.16 -11.33 -1.84
CA GLU A 37 14.76 -10.88 -0.60
C GLU A 37 14.42 -9.42 -0.31
N ILE A 38 14.16 -9.12 0.96
CA ILE A 38 14.08 -7.77 1.51
C ILE A 38 15.21 -7.62 2.52
N PRO A 39 16.11 -6.62 2.38
CA PRO A 39 17.20 -6.40 3.33
C PRO A 39 16.69 -6.32 4.76
N ARG A 40 17.44 -6.93 5.70
CA ARG A 40 16.99 -7.04 7.11
C ARG A 40 16.90 -5.72 7.86
N ASN A 41 17.62 -4.70 7.39
CA ASN A 41 17.59 -3.33 7.95
C ASN A 41 16.36 -2.54 7.53
N ILE A 42 15.53 -3.05 6.63
CA ILE A 42 14.28 -2.38 6.24
C ILE A 42 13.28 -2.45 7.40
N ASP A 43 12.78 -1.29 7.80
CA ASP A 43 11.75 -1.12 8.83
C ASP A 43 10.35 -1.07 8.22
N LEU A 44 10.22 -0.42 7.05
CA LEU A 44 8.96 -0.17 6.37
C LEU A 44 8.97 -0.69 4.93
N VAL A 45 8.02 -1.54 4.60
CA VAL A 45 7.70 -1.89 3.22
C VAL A 45 6.53 -1.03 2.77
N ALA A 46 6.71 -0.25 1.70
CA ALA A 46 5.69 0.60 1.11
C ALA A 46 5.31 0.11 -0.29
N ILE A 47 4.01 -0.04 -0.54
CA ILE A 47 3.47 -0.43 -1.84
C ILE A 47 2.71 0.77 -2.41
N PRO A 48 3.17 1.35 -3.54
CA PRO A 48 2.63 2.57 -4.11
C PRO A 48 1.29 2.33 -4.81
N GLY A 49 0.67 3.44 -5.20
CA GLY A 49 -0.49 3.45 -6.08
C GLY A 49 -0.14 3.19 -7.54
N GLY A 50 -1.16 3.05 -8.35
CA GLY A 50 -1.04 2.81 -9.78
C GLY A 50 -2.06 1.78 -10.26
N PHE A 51 -1.69 1.06 -11.31
CA PHE A 51 -2.49 0.01 -11.95
C PHE A 51 -1.62 -1.23 -12.15
N SER A 52 -1.24 -1.90 -11.06
CA SER A 52 -0.35 -3.04 -11.13
C SER A 52 -0.87 -4.12 -12.09
N PHE A 53 -0.03 -4.52 -13.04
CA PHE A 53 -0.39 -5.45 -14.12
C PHE A 53 -1.64 -5.02 -14.93
N GLY A 54 -1.93 -3.69 -14.98
CA GLY A 54 -3.09 -3.16 -15.70
C GLY A 54 -4.44 -3.44 -15.05
N ASP A 55 -4.45 -3.83 -13.77
CA ASP A 55 -5.64 -4.22 -12.99
C ASP A 55 -6.49 -5.35 -13.62
N TYR A 56 -5.85 -6.19 -14.44
CA TYR A 56 -6.50 -7.37 -15.01
C TYR A 56 -6.99 -8.31 -13.92
N LEU A 57 -8.13 -8.95 -14.14
CA LEU A 57 -8.91 -9.78 -13.22
C LEU A 57 -9.56 -8.92 -12.12
N ARG A 58 -8.84 -8.54 -11.10
CA ARG A 58 -9.17 -7.60 -10.02
C ARG A 58 -7.95 -6.78 -9.69
N CYS A 59 -8.18 -5.53 -9.27
CA CYS A 59 -7.09 -4.66 -8.83
C CYS A 59 -6.21 -5.34 -7.78
N GLY A 60 -4.92 -5.46 -8.08
CA GLY A 60 -3.94 -6.06 -7.18
C GLY A 60 -3.85 -7.59 -7.19
N ALA A 61 -4.78 -8.32 -7.81
CA ALA A 61 -4.82 -9.78 -7.72
C ALA A 61 -3.58 -10.48 -8.30
N ILE A 62 -3.09 -10.02 -9.45
CA ILE A 62 -1.87 -10.58 -10.05
C ILE A 62 -0.63 -10.18 -9.24
N ALA A 63 -0.58 -8.91 -8.79
CA ALA A 63 0.53 -8.43 -7.98
C ALA A 63 0.69 -9.22 -6.67
N ALA A 64 -0.42 -9.57 -6.03
CA ALA A 64 -0.44 -10.38 -4.80
C ALA A 64 0.20 -11.77 -4.95
N GLN A 65 0.33 -12.28 -6.17
CA GLN A 65 1.00 -13.56 -6.47
C GLN A 65 2.50 -13.41 -6.75
N SER A 66 3.05 -12.21 -6.68
CA SER A 66 4.47 -11.97 -6.97
C SER A 66 5.38 -12.60 -5.91
N PRO A 67 6.59 -13.09 -6.29
CA PRO A 67 7.53 -13.75 -5.39
C PRO A 67 7.86 -12.94 -4.13
N ILE A 68 7.91 -11.62 -4.24
CA ILE A 68 8.24 -10.72 -3.14
C ILE A 68 7.28 -10.85 -1.94
N PHE A 69 6.04 -11.34 -2.13
CA PHE A 69 5.07 -11.45 -1.05
C PHE A 69 5.47 -12.44 0.04
N ASN A 70 6.28 -13.46 -0.29
CA ASN A 70 6.85 -14.34 0.71
C ASN A 70 7.73 -13.54 1.70
N GLU A 71 8.52 -12.61 1.18
CA GLU A 71 9.40 -11.78 2.00
C GLU A 71 8.64 -10.66 2.71
N ILE A 72 7.61 -10.08 2.10
CA ILE A 72 6.71 -9.12 2.76
C ILE A 72 6.04 -9.77 3.98
N ASN A 73 5.54 -11.00 3.84
CA ASN A 73 4.97 -11.75 4.95
C ASN A 73 6.00 -12.02 6.05
N ARG A 74 7.22 -12.43 5.69
CA ARG A 74 8.31 -12.60 6.68
C ARG A 74 8.67 -11.29 7.37
N HIS A 75 8.72 -10.19 6.62
CA HIS A 75 8.98 -8.85 7.14
C HIS A 75 7.92 -8.46 8.19
N ILE A 76 6.64 -8.63 7.89
CA ILE A 76 5.53 -8.33 8.80
C ILE A 76 5.59 -9.24 10.04
N ASN A 77 5.82 -10.53 9.84
CA ASN A 77 5.87 -11.51 10.95
C ASN A 77 7.02 -11.24 11.93
N ARG A 78 8.11 -10.60 11.50
CA ARG A 78 9.18 -10.15 12.38
C ARG A 78 8.95 -8.76 13.00
N GLY A 79 7.77 -8.16 12.81
CA GLY A 79 7.39 -6.86 13.37
C GLY A 79 7.67 -5.66 12.48
N GLY A 80 8.04 -5.86 11.23
CA GLY A 80 8.21 -4.79 10.25
C GLY A 80 6.88 -4.16 9.85
N TYR A 81 6.94 -2.89 9.44
CA TYR A 81 5.75 -2.14 9.01
C TYR A 81 5.45 -2.35 7.53
N ALA A 82 4.16 -2.34 7.19
CA ALA A 82 3.69 -2.33 5.80
C ALA A 82 2.70 -1.20 5.58
N LEU A 83 2.86 -0.47 4.47
CA LEU A 83 1.98 0.64 4.06
C LEU A 83 1.58 0.45 2.60
N GLY A 84 0.29 0.33 2.33
CA GLY A 84 -0.26 0.29 0.98
C GLY A 84 -1.10 1.52 0.68
N ILE A 85 -0.81 2.22 -0.42
CA ILE A 85 -1.56 3.39 -0.85
C ILE A 85 -2.31 3.07 -2.13
N CYS A 86 -3.63 3.35 -2.17
CA CYS A 86 -4.48 3.13 -3.34
C CYS A 86 -4.36 1.69 -3.87
N ASN A 87 -3.76 1.47 -5.04
CA ASN A 87 -3.52 0.13 -5.58
C ASN A 87 -2.67 -0.73 -4.62
N GLY A 88 -1.72 -0.13 -3.89
CA GLY A 88 -0.96 -0.85 -2.85
C GLY A 88 -1.84 -1.39 -1.72
N PHE A 89 -2.87 -0.65 -1.30
CA PHE A 89 -3.88 -1.15 -0.36
C PHE A 89 -4.66 -2.32 -0.95
N GLN A 90 -5.04 -2.23 -2.22
CA GLN A 90 -5.75 -3.31 -2.92
C GLN A 90 -4.89 -4.57 -2.99
N ILE A 91 -3.60 -4.43 -3.32
CA ILE A 91 -2.64 -5.54 -3.35
C ILE A 91 -2.52 -6.22 -1.98
N LEU A 92 -2.37 -5.45 -0.90
CA LEU A 92 -2.26 -5.99 0.45
C LEU A 92 -3.54 -6.73 0.89
N THR A 93 -4.70 -6.25 0.45
CA THR A 93 -5.99 -6.91 0.70
C THR A 93 -6.11 -8.23 -0.08
N GLU A 94 -5.77 -8.22 -1.37
CA GLU A 94 -5.77 -9.43 -2.21
C GLU A 94 -4.74 -10.48 -1.72
N ALA A 95 -3.63 -10.04 -1.15
CA ALA A 95 -2.63 -10.92 -0.53
C ALA A 95 -3.06 -11.46 0.86
N GLY A 96 -4.22 -11.05 1.38
CA GLY A 96 -4.71 -11.48 2.70
C GLY A 96 -3.96 -10.86 3.89
N ILE A 97 -3.11 -9.87 3.66
CA ILE A 97 -2.39 -9.17 4.73
C ILE A 97 -3.32 -8.19 5.45
N LEU A 98 -4.20 -7.53 4.71
CA LEU A 98 -5.27 -6.72 5.27
C LEU A 98 -6.59 -7.49 5.24
N PRO A 99 -7.44 -7.35 6.26
CA PRO A 99 -8.74 -8.00 6.29
C PRO A 99 -9.71 -7.36 5.30
N GLY A 100 -10.58 -8.15 4.71
CA GLY A 100 -11.65 -7.70 3.82
C GLY A 100 -11.56 -8.28 2.42
N ILE A 101 -12.50 -7.88 1.59
CA ILE A 101 -12.61 -8.26 0.18
C ILE A 101 -12.94 -7.00 -0.62
N LEU A 102 -12.26 -6.82 -1.75
CA LEU A 102 -12.53 -5.73 -2.67
C LEU A 102 -13.67 -6.10 -3.62
N GLN A 103 -14.55 -5.14 -3.85
CA GLN A 103 -15.66 -5.25 -4.80
C GLN A 103 -15.71 -4.00 -5.67
N GLN A 104 -16.24 -4.15 -6.87
CA GLN A 104 -16.53 -3.00 -7.73
C GLN A 104 -17.54 -2.05 -7.07
N ASN A 105 -17.46 -0.78 -7.41
CA ASN A 105 -18.46 0.21 -7.01
C ASN A 105 -19.87 -0.24 -7.41
N ILE A 106 -20.85 -0.01 -6.56
CA ILE A 106 -22.25 -0.40 -6.79
C ILE A 106 -22.76 0.13 -8.16
N GLY A 107 -22.32 1.32 -8.57
CA GLY A 107 -22.70 1.92 -9.85
C GLY A 107 -21.84 1.47 -11.04
N THR A 108 -20.88 0.56 -10.87
CA THR A 108 -19.92 0.10 -11.90
C THR A 108 -19.20 1.23 -12.65
N LYS A 109 -19.15 2.43 -12.06
CA LYS A 109 -18.52 3.60 -12.64
C LYS A 109 -17.30 4.01 -11.83
N PHE A 110 -16.30 4.53 -12.52
CA PHE A 110 -15.13 5.11 -11.88
C PHE A 110 -15.55 6.33 -11.04
N ILE A 111 -15.05 6.37 -9.81
CA ILE A 111 -15.28 7.48 -8.87
C ILE A 111 -13.94 8.19 -8.65
N SER A 112 -13.94 9.51 -8.88
CA SER A 112 -12.82 10.39 -8.58
C SER A 112 -13.35 11.63 -7.85
N LYS A 113 -13.09 11.72 -6.56
CA LYS A 113 -13.53 12.85 -5.72
C LYS A 113 -12.78 12.90 -4.40
N VAL A 114 -12.86 14.02 -3.70
CA VAL A 114 -12.43 14.13 -2.31
C VAL A 114 -13.55 13.60 -1.39
N ILE A 115 -13.17 12.78 -0.42
CA ILE A 115 -14.09 12.25 0.61
C ILE A 115 -13.54 12.47 2.01
N ASP A 116 -14.42 12.48 2.98
CA ASP A 116 -14.06 12.51 4.39
C ASP A 116 -13.99 11.09 4.94
N LEU A 117 -12.84 10.75 5.51
CA LEU A 117 -12.63 9.53 6.27
C LEU A 117 -12.70 9.81 7.77
N ARG A 118 -13.28 8.89 8.51
CA ARG A 118 -13.26 8.90 9.97
C ARG A 118 -12.20 7.94 10.47
N ILE A 119 -11.39 8.40 11.42
CA ILE A 119 -10.45 7.52 12.12
C ILE A 119 -11.25 6.60 13.05
N LYS A 120 -11.27 5.31 12.75
CA LYS A 120 -11.96 4.29 13.57
C LYS A 120 -11.09 3.76 14.69
N ASN A 121 -9.79 3.65 14.43
CA ASN A 121 -8.81 3.11 15.37
C ASN A 121 -7.57 4.00 15.35
N ASN A 122 -7.11 4.40 16.49
CA ASN A 122 -5.89 5.20 16.68
C ASN A 122 -4.81 4.46 17.50
N THR A 123 -4.88 3.13 17.58
CA THR A 123 -3.88 2.33 18.29
C THR A 123 -2.74 1.85 17.38
N SER A 124 -2.85 2.03 16.07
CA SER A 124 -1.78 1.66 15.14
C SER A 124 -0.69 2.74 15.06
N THR A 125 0.53 2.33 14.70
CA THR A 125 1.66 3.24 14.47
C THR A 125 1.34 4.35 13.46
N PHE A 126 0.48 4.09 12.48
CA PHE A 126 0.11 5.07 11.47
C PHE A 126 -1.01 6.03 11.92
N THR A 127 -1.75 5.71 12.97
CA THR A 127 -2.94 6.48 13.36
C THR A 127 -2.91 7.03 14.79
N TYR A 128 -1.90 6.68 15.62
CA TYR A 128 -1.88 7.01 17.04
C TYR A 128 -1.91 8.52 17.36
N ARG A 129 -1.46 9.36 16.41
CA ARG A 129 -1.50 10.83 16.53
C ARG A 129 -2.86 11.45 16.22
N TYR A 130 -3.80 10.66 15.67
CA TYR A 130 -5.14 11.13 15.34
C TYR A 130 -6.11 10.82 16.48
N SER A 131 -7.06 11.74 16.71
CA SER A 131 -8.23 11.41 17.52
C SER A 131 -9.26 10.65 16.69
N THR A 132 -9.99 9.71 17.30
CA THR A 132 -11.13 9.03 16.66
C THR A 132 -12.27 9.98 16.28
N LYS A 133 -12.24 11.23 16.76
CA LYS A 133 -13.16 12.31 16.36
C LYS A 133 -12.71 13.03 15.09
N ASN A 134 -11.44 12.88 14.69
CA ASN A 134 -10.91 13.53 13.50
C ASN A 134 -11.55 12.97 12.23
N LYS A 135 -11.83 13.88 11.31
CA LYS A 135 -12.08 13.58 9.90
C LYS A 135 -10.88 13.99 9.08
N ILE A 136 -10.52 13.20 8.11
CA ILE A 136 -9.42 13.47 7.19
C ILE A 136 -10.02 13.46 5.79
N SER A 137 -9.82 14.55 5.06
CA SER A 137 -10.27 14.65 3.66
C SER A 137 -9.15 14.15 2.76
N ILE A 138 -9.44 13.14 1.96
CA ILE A 138 -8.49 12.58 1.00
C ILE A 138 -9.14 12.37 -0.38
N PRO A 139 -8.38 12.48 -1.47
CA PRO A 139 -8.86 12.10 -2.79
C PRO A 139 -8.95 10.56 -2.91
N ILE A 140 -10.01 10.09 -3.57
CA ILE A 140 -10.15 8.70 -4.00
C ILE A 140 -10.31 8.66 -5.51
N ALA A 141 -9.80 7.58 -6.13
CA ALA A 141 -9.91 7.32 -7.56
C ALA A 141 -9.94 5.80 -7.77
N HIS A 142 -11.14 5.24 -8.02
CA HIS A 142 -11.31 3.79 -8.14
C HIS A 142 -12.61 3.39 -8.86
N HIS A 143 -12.65 2.16 -9.35
CA HIS A 143 -13.84 1.49 -9.88
C HIS A 143 -14.67 0.80 -8.81
#